data_70e255708513e737c3c94273553e8e87
#
_entry.id   70e255708513e737c3c94273553e8e87
#
_cell.length_a   1.000
_cell.length_b   1.000
_cell.length_c   1.000
_cell.angle_alpha   90.00
_cell.angle_beta   90.00
_cell.angle_gamma   90.00
#
_symmetry.space_group_name_H-M   'P 1'
#
loop_
_entity.id
_entity.type
_entity.pdbx_description
1 polymer ?
#
loop_
_entity_poly.entity_id
_entity_poly.type
_entity_poly.pdbx_seq_one_letter_code
_entity_poly.pdbx_strand_id
1 'polypeptide(L)'
;HSTLVINDQSSCKFKKDSQSNSIISDGLKIIKKNIVFEKNYWKIDASHDGYLKNYGIIHNREIEFFPEQMKFIGYDRLISKNKIKNLKFDIRFHLEPSSKVMKTQDNKSIFIDLDGEGWKFNSDDNNINIDSGLYFGKKNSFTDNQNINISGMTNTENQTIKWEITKL
;
A
#
# COMPACT_ATOMS: atom_id res chain seq x y z
N HIS A 1 -5.83 -0.61 5.68
CA HIS A 1 -4.36 -0.63 5.86
C HIS A 1 -3.66 -0.16 4.58
N SER A 2 -2.47 0.45 4.75
CA SER A 2 -1.63 0.89 3.64
C SER A 2 -1.02 -0.32 2.91
N THR A 3 -1.78 -0.90 1.99
CA THR A 3 -1.40 -2.13 1.27
C THR A 3 -2.12 -2.25 -0.07
N LEU A 4 -1.74 -3.29 -0.82
CA LEU A 4 -2.42 -3.71 -2.05
C LEU A 4 -3.77 -4.38 -1.74
N VAL A 5 -4.75 -4.11 -2.59
CA VAL A 5 -6.07 -4.76 -2.64
C VAL A 5 -6.33 -5.21 -4.08
N ILE A 6 -6.87 -6.41 -4.29
CA ILE A 6 -7.24 -6.95 -5.61
C ILE A 6 -8.75 -7.12 -5.69
N ASN A 7 -9.39 -6.53 -6.71
CA ASN A 7 -10.84 -6.57 -6.92
C ASN A 7 -11.64 -6.20 -5.66
N ASP A 8 -11.19 -5.19 -4.93
CA ASP A 8 -11.77 -4.72 -3.65
C ASP A 8 -11.87 -5.81 -2.57
N GLN A 9 -11.04 -6.86 -2.66
CA GLN A 9 -11.01 -7.98 -1.72
C GLN A 9 -9.77 -7.92 -0.83
N SER A 10 -9.96 -8.13 0.47
CA SER A 10 -8.86 -8.25 1.43
C SER A 10 -8.02 -9.51 1.17
N SER A 11 -6.73 -9.45 1.48
CA SER A 11 -5.82 -10.61 1.48
C SER A 11 -6.15 -11.66 2.56
N CYS A 12 -7.01 -11.31 3.53
CA CYS A 12 -7.52 -12.19 4.57
C CYS A 12 -9.05 -12.26 4.50
N LYS A 13 -9.62 -13.38 4.91
CA LYS A 13 -11.07 -13.52 5.11
C LYS A 13 -11.41 -13.25 6.57
N PHE A 14 -12.51 -12.54 6.75
CA PHE A 14 -13.03 -12.23 8.07
C PHE A 14 -14.38 -12.92 8.29
N LYS A 15 -14.67 -13.28 9.53
CA LYS A 15 -15.98 -13.75 9.98
C LYS A 15 -16.33 -13.07 11.30
N LYS A 16 -17.59 -13.11 11.68
CA LYS A 16 -18.03 -12.70 13.02
C LYS A 16 -17.88 -13.88 13.97
N ASP A 17 -17.36 -13.62 15.18
CA ASP A 17 -17.41 -14.58 16.29
C ASP A 17 -18.79 -14.55 17.01
N SER A 18 -18.93 -15.34 18.06
CA SER A 18 -20.16 -15.39 18.87
C SER A 18 -20.50 -14.06 19.58
N GLN A 19 -19.55 -13.17 19.72
CA GLN A 19 -19.72 -11.84 20.32
C GLN A 19 -19.80 -10.72 19.26
N SER A 20 -19.97 -11.10 17.97
CA SER A 20 -20.01 -10.17 16.83
C SER A 20 -18.72 -9.43 16.54
N ASN A 21 -17.57 -9.84 17.10
CA ASN A 21 -16.27 -9.30 16.74
C ASN A 21 -15.82 -9.83 15.38
N SER A 22 -15.13 -9.01 14.60
CA SER A 22 -14.51 -9.45 13.36
C SER A 22 -13.20 -10.17 13.65
N ILE A 23 -13.12 -11.45 13.32
CA ILE A 23 -11.92 -12.28 13.45
C ILE A 23 -11.47 -12.79 12.09
N ILE A 24 -10.17 -13.04 11.93
CA ILE A 24 -9.63 -13.65 10.72
C ILE A 24 -10.00 -15.13 10.72
N SER A 25 -10.75 -15.54 9.68
CA SER A 25 -11.13 -16.95 9.49
C SER A 25 -10.19 -17.71 8.56
N ASP A 26 -9.57 -16.99 7.61
CA ASP A 26 -8.58 -17.55 6.69
C ASP A 26 -7.54 -16.43 6.48
N GLY A 27 -6.36 -16.61 7.04
CA GLY A 27 -5.27 -15.64 7.01
C GLY A 27 -4.35 -15.87 5.81
N LEU A 28 -3.37 -15.00 5.68
CA LEU A 28 -2.26 -15.14 4.74
C LEU A 28 -1.06 -15.79 5.42
N LYS A 29 -0.17 -16.37 4.61
CA LYS A 29 1.16 -16.83 5.06
C LYS A 29 2.22 -15.92 4.47
N ILE A 30 3.18 -15.55 5.30
CA ILE A 30 4.40 -14.88 4.84
C ILE A 30 5.30 -15.97 4.25
N ILE A 31 5.58 -15.87 2.95
CA ILE A 31 6.38 -16.85 2.19
C ILE A 31 7.82 -16.40 1.94
N LYS A 32 8.10 -15.11 2.10
CA LYS A 32 9.43 -14.51 2.05
C LYS A 32 9.49 -13.38 3.04
N LYS A 33 10.59 -13.26 3.75
CA LYS A 33 10.90 -12.12 4.62
C LYS A 33 12.40 -11.89 4.64
N ASN A 34 12.83 -10.69 4.26
CA ASN A 34 14.21 -10.23 4.37
C ASN A 34 14.21 -8.83 4.98
N ILE A 35 15.06 -8.60 5.96
CA ILE A 35 15.20 -7.31 6.64
C ILE A 35 16.69 -6.99 6.68
N VAL A 36 17.03 -5.80 6.20
CA VAL A 36 18.37 -5.20 6.31
C VAL A 36 18.24 -3.95 7.14
N PHE A 37 19.11 -3.80 8.12
CA PHE A 37 19.14 -2.63 8.99
C PHE A 37 20.59 -2.20 9.20
N GLU A 38 20.96 -1.12 8.50
CA GLU A 38 22.29 -0.51 8.55
C GLU A 38 22.17 0.96 8.98
N LYS A 39 23.28 1.60 9.27
CA LYS A 39 23.28 3.00 9.74
C LYS A 39 22.55 3.95 8.81
N ASN A 40 22.76 3.84 7.49
CA ASN A 40 22.25 4.78 6.48
C ASN A 40 21.32 4.12 5.46
N TYR A 41 20.88 2.88 5.71
CA TYR A 41 20.02 2.14 4.80
C TYR A 41 19.21 1.08 5.54
N TRP A 42 17.88 1.14 5.40
CA TRP A 42 16.98 0.11 5.91
C TRP A 42 16.17 -0.47 4.76
N LYS A 43 15.90 -1.76 4.84
CA LYS A 43 15.10 -2.47 3.84
C LYS A 43 14.24 -3.53 4.50
N ILE A 44 12.99 -3.59 4.08
CA ILE A 44 12.08 -4.69 4.36
C ILE A 44 11.58 -5.21 3.01
N ASP A 45 11.72 -6.52 2.79
CA ASP A 45 11.25 -7.23 1.61
C ASP A 45 10.47 -8.45 2.05
N ALA A 46 9.16 -8.44 1.84
CA ALA A 46 8.27 -9.50 2.30
C ALA A 46 7.23 -9.87 1.23
N SER A 47 6.90 -11.16 1.18
CA SER A 47 5.85 -11.67 0.29
C SER A 47 4.83 -12.47 1.08
N HIS A 48 3.58 -12.45 0.60
CA HIS A 48 2.51 -13.26 1.17
C HIS A 48 1.63 -13.89 0.09
N ASP A 49 0.92 -14.97 0.47
CA ASP A 49 0.08 -15.77 -0.41
C ASP A 49 -1.42 -15.44 -0.31
N GLY A 50 -1.81 -14.36 0.35
CA GLY A 50 -3.22 -14.02 0.62
C GLY A 50 -4.11 -13.90 -0.62
N TYR A 51 -3.52 -13.66 -1.79
CA TYR A 51 -4.23 -13.61 -3.07
C TYR A 51 -4.01 -14.85 -3.95
N LEU A 52 -3.15 -15.80 -3.53
CA LEU A 52 -2.77 -16.94 -4.35
C LEU A 52 -3.96 -17.85 -4.65
N LYS A 53 -4.75 -18.19 -3.63
CA LYS A 53 -5.88 -19.12 -3.76
C LYS A 53 -6.98 -18.58 -4.69
N ASN A 54 -7.33 -17.31 -4.58
CA ASN A 54 -8.46 -16.73 -5.31
C ASN A 54 -8.06 -16.21 -6.69
N TYR A 55 -6.86 -15.66 -6.82
CA TYR A 55 -6.43 -14.94 -8.02
C TYR A 55 -5.17 -15.51 -8.66
N GLY A 56 -4.45 -16.42 -8.00
CA GLY A 56 -3.18 -16.94 -8.49
C GLY A 56 -2.04 -15.95 -8.35
N ILE A 57 -2.16 -14.94 -7.47
CA ILE A 57 -1.19 -13.86 -7.31
C ILE A 57 -0.51 -13.95 -5.95
N ILE A 58 0.81 -13.84 -5.94
CA ILE A 58 1.62 -13.54 -4.76
C ILE A 58 1.88 -12.03 -4.75
N HIS A 59 1.62 -11.38 -3.64
CA HIS A 59 2.01 -10.00 -3.42
C HIS A 59 3.35 -9.95 -2.69
N ASN A 60 4.31 -9.22 -3.28
CA ASN A 60 5.56 -8.86 -2.65
C ASN A 60 5.60 -7.35 -2.46
N ARG A 61 5.97 -6.91 -1.28
CA ARG A 61 6.29 -5.50 -1.00
C ARG A 61 7.72 -5.39 -0.51
N GLU A 62 8.47 -4.52 -1.15
CA GLU A 62 9.78 -4.09 -0.73
C GLU A 62 9.73 -2.61 -0.39
N ILE A 63 10.27 -2.22 0.75
CA ILE A 63 10.41 -0.83 1.18
C ILE A 63 11.86 -0.60 1.57
N GLU A 64 12.46 0.40 0.99
CA GLU A 64 13.79 0.92 1.32
C GLU A 64 13.65 2.28 1.97
N PHE A 65 14.46 2.58 2.98
CA PHE A 65 14.54 3.89 3.61
C PHE A 65 15.97 4.37 3.66
N PHE A 66 16.17 5.60 3.23
CA PHE A 66 17.43 6.33 3.21
C PHE A 66 17.37 7.48 4.22
N PRO A 67 17.84 7.30 5.46
CA PRO A 67 17.70 8.28 6.55
C PRO A 67 18.26 9.65 6.22
N GLU A 68 19.45 9.71 5.62
CA GLU A 68 20.10 10.99 5.28
C GLU A 68 19.32 11.82 4.26
N GLN A 69 18.54 11.17 3.41
CA GLN A 69 17.71 11.83 2.40
C GLN A 69 16.25 11.97 2.84
N MET A 70 15.90 11.45 4.00
CA MET A 70 14.50 11.32 4.47
C MET A 70 13.60 10.79 3.34
N LYS A 71 14.03 9.68 2.71
CA LYS A 71 13.44 9.13 1.49
C LYS A 71 13.06 7.68 1.65
N PHE A 72 11.83 7.36 1.26
CA PHE A 72 11.35 5.99 1.11
C PHE A 72 11.18 5.66 -0.37
N ILE A 73 11.61 4.46 -0.76
CA ILE A 73 11.31 3.88 -2.07
C ILE A 73 10.60 2.55 -1.82
N GLY A 74 9.45 2.37 -2.46
CA GLY A 74 8.68 1.15 -2.34
C GLY A 74 8.41 0.50 -3.68
N TYR A 75 8.35 -0.83 -3.66
CA TYR A 75 7.98 -1.66 -4.81
C TYR A 75 6.89 -2.62 -4.38
N ASP A 76 5.74 -2.52 -5.02
CA ASP A 76 4.69 -3.52 -4.93
C ASP A 76 4.77 -4.40 -6.18
N ARG A 77 5.02 -5.71 -6.00
CA ARG A 77 5.10 -6.67 -7.10
C ARG A 77 3.95 -7.65 -7.01
N LEU A 78 3.23 -7.76 -8.13
CA LEU A 78 2.17 -8.74 -8.33
C LEU A 78 2.73 -9.87 -9.19
N ILE A 79 2.98 -11.03 -8.57
CA ILE A 79 3.63 -12.18 -9.20
C ILE A 79 2.56 -13.21 -9.52
N SER A 80 2.19 -13.34 -10.79
CA SER A 80 1.24 -14.35 -11.26
C SER A 80 1.86 -15.73 -11.28
N LYS A 81 1.15 -16.70 -10.71
CA LYS A 81 1.49 -18.14 -10.76
C LYS A 81 0.70 -18.90 -11.81
N ASN A 82 -0.31 -18.29 -12.38
CA ASN A 82 -1.22 -18.84 -13.39
C ASN A 82 -1.24 -17.92 -14.62
N LYS A 83 -2.10 -18.23 -15.61
CA LYS A 83 -2.37 -17.31 -16.73
C LYS A 83 -2.74 -15.93 -16.20
N ILE A 84 -2.21 -14.90 -16.86
CA ILE A 84 -2.51 -13.50 -16.57
C ILE A 84 -4.02 -13.31 -16.63
N LYS A 85 -4.57 -12.70 -15.60
CA LYS A 85 -5.95 -12.26 -15.55
C LYS A 85 -5.95 -10.75 -15.48
N ASN A 86 -6.84 -10.11 -16.18
CA ASN A 86 -7.05 -8.67 -16.09
C ASN A 86 -7.83 -8.34 -14.81
N LEU A 87 -7.12 -8.19 -13.69
CA LEU A 87 -7.69 -7.94 -12.36
C LEU A 87 -7.40 -6.50 -11.95
N LYS A 88 -8.40 -5.82 -11.43
CA LYS A 88 -8.21 -4.50 -10.82
C LYS A 88 -7.36 -4.62 -9.56
N PHE A 89 -6.40 -3.73 -9.38
CA PHE A 89 -5.69 -3.55 -8.12
C PHE A 89 -5.70 -2.08 -7.67
N ASP A 90 -5.66 -1.89 -6.37
CA ASP A 90 -5.47 -0.61 -5.71
C ASP A 90 -4.38 -0.75 -4.65
N ILE A 91 -3.41 0.17 -4.66
CA ILE A 91 -2.40 0.30 -3.61
C ILE A 91 -2.74 1.57 -2.84
N ARG A 92 -3.09 1.44 -1.56
CA ARG A 92 -3.56 2.54 -0.73
C ARG A 92 -2.51 2.91 0.30
N PHE A 93 -2.40 4.22 0.54
CA PHE A 93 -1.59 4.82 1.58
C PHE A 93 -2.51 5.69 2.45
N HIS A 94 -2.85 5.18 3.62
CA HIS A 94 -3.68 5.90 4.58
C HIS A 94 -2.84 6.96 5.27
N LEU A 95 -3.28 8.21 5.19
CA LEU A 95 -2.61 9.32 5.81
C LEU A 95 -3.23 9.64 7.17
N GLU A 96 -2.45 10.31 7.98
CA GLU A 96 -2.90 10.84 9.26
C GLU A 96 -3.94 11.96 9.01
N PRO A 97 -5.00 12.10 9.84
CA PRO A 97 -6.09 13.06 9.59
C PRO A 97 -5.68 14.52 9.48
N SER A 98 -4.59 14.95 10.13
CA SER A 98 -4.05 16.32 10.02
C SER A 98 -3.34 16.60 8.69
N SER A 99 -3.01 15.56 7.93
CA SER A 99 -2.30 15.72 6.66
C SER A 99 -3.15 16.46 5.63
N LYS A 100 -2.56 17.46 4.99
CA LYS A 100 -3.15 18.13 3.83
C LYS A 100 -2.46 17.64 2.57
N VAL A 101 -3.25 17.24 1.57
CA VAL A 101 -2.70 16.69 0.33
C VAL A 101 -3.21 17.44 -0.88
N MET A 102 -2.35 17.59 -1.87
CA MET A 102 -2.67 18.25 -3.12
C MET A 102 -1.89 17.61 -4.28
N LYS A 103 -2.58 17.33 -5.38
CA LYS A 103 -1.92 16.91 -6.62
C LYS A 103 -1.14 18.09 -7.23
N THR A 104 0.01 17.79 -7.79
CA THR A 104 0.75 18.73 -8.62
C THR A 104 0.00 19.01 -9.95
N GLN A 105 0.28 20.14 -10.58
CA GLN A 105 -0.42 20.56 -11.82
C GLN A 105 -0.24 19.54 -12.96
N ASP A 106 0.88 18.83 -13.01
CA ASP A 106 1.16 17.79 -13.99
C ASP A 106 0.50 16.44 -13.65
N ASN A 107 -0.21 16.35 -12.53
CA ASN A 107 -0.85 15.13 -12.00
C ASN A 107 0.10 13.94 -11.74
N LYS A 108 1.42 14.15 -11.72
CA LYS A 108 2.42 13.08 -11.55
C LYS A 108 2.86 12.87 -10.11
N SER A 109 2.55 13.82 -9.24
CA SER A 109 2.97 13.79 -7.85
C SER A 109 1.85 14.27 -6.93
N ILE A 110 1.97 13.91 -5.66
CA ILE A 110 1.12 14.45 -4.59
C ILE A 110 2.04 15.11 -3.56
N PHE A 111 1.75 16.37 -3.27
CA PHE A 111 2.34 17.09 -2.16
C PHE A 111 1.56 16.75 -0.88
N ILE A 112 2.28 16.48 0.21
CA ILE A 112 1.72 16.17 1.53
C ILE A 112 2.31 17.19 2.51
N ASP A 113 1.46 17.93 3.19
CA ASP A 113 1.82 18.75 4.35
C ASP A 113 1.42 17.98 5.61
N LEU A 114 2.37 17.66 6.45
CA LEU A 114 2.19 17.03 7.74
C LEU A 114 2.75 17.95 8.82
N ASP A 115 1.85 18.68 9.48
CA ASP A 115 2.18 19.62 10.56
C ASP A 115 3.27 20.65 10.20
N GLY A 116 3.21 21.17 8.96
CA GLY A 116 4.16 22.13 8.43
C GLY A 116 5.43 21.51 7.81
N GLU A 117 5.54 20.19 7.81
CA GLU A 117 6.59 19.49 7.08
C GLU A 117 6.09 19.04 5.71
N GLY A 118 6.79 19.48 4.66
CA GLY A 118 6.47 19.12 3.28
C GLY A 118 7.04 17.76 2.88
N TRP A 119 6.20 16.94 2.26
CA TRP A 119 6.59 15.67 1.66
C TRP A 119 6.06 15.55 0.25
N LYS A 120 6.73 14.80 -0.60
CA LYS A 120 6.33 14.54 -1.97
C LYS A 120 6.19 13.05 -2.20
N PHE A 121 5.02 12.63 -2.70
CA PHE A 121 4.75 11.28 -3.16
C PHE A 121 4.80 11.23 -4.69
N ASN A 122 5.51 10.25 -5.24
CA ASN A 122 5.57 9.96 -6.68
C ASN A 122 5.28 8.48 -6.92
N SER A 123 4.78 8.15 -8.11
CA SER A 123 4.75 6.78 -8.62
C SER A 123 5.08 6.76 -10.11
N ASP A 124 5.69 5.68 -10.59
CA ASP A 124 5.93 5.46 -12.02
C ASP A 124 4.60 5.22 -12.77
N ASP A 125 3.55 4.82 -12.07
CA ASP A 125 2.19 4.71 -12.61
C ASP A 125 1.47 6.07 -12.52
N ASN A 126 0.94 6.55 -13.64
CA ASN A 126 0.29 7.86 -13.74
C ASN A 126 -1.12 7.91 -13.10
N ASN A 127 -1.64 6.78 -12.58
CA ASN A 127 -2.96 6.69 -11.97
C ASN A 127 -2.94 6.92 -10.45
N ILE A 128 -2.27 7.99 -10.01
CA ILE A 128 -2.27 8.40 -8.61
C ILE A 128 -3.51 9.26 -8.34
N ASN A 129 -4.28 8.89 -7.30
CA ASN A 129 -5.46 9.63 -6.88
C ASN A 129 -5.44 9.94 -5.39
N ILE A 130 -6.22 10.94 -5.00
CA ILE A 130 -6.50 11.26 -3.59
C ILE A 130 -7.96 10.87 -3.34
N ASP A 131 -8.17 9.96 -2.39
CA ASP A 131 -9.48 9.45 -2.00
C ASP A 131 -9.79 9.84 -0.57
N SER A 132 -11.07 10.08 -0.26
CA SER A 132 -11.53 10.22 1.12
C SER A 132 -11.56 8.86 1.82
N GLY A 133 -11.26 8.84 3.10
CA GLY A 133 -11.25 7.64 3.92
C GLY A 133 -11.61 7.92 5.38
N LEU A 134 -11.54 6.87 6.18
CA LEU A 134 -11.80 6.94 7.62
C LEU A 134 -10.58 6.45 8.40
N TYR A 135 -10.20 7.21 9.40
CA TYR A 135 -9.13 6.89 10.33
C TYR A 135 -9.71 6.41 11.66
N PHE A 136 -9.36 5.21 12.07
CA PHE A 136 -9.84 4.54 13.29
C PHE A 136 -8.79 4.52 14.41
N GLY A 137 -8.06 5.62 14.58
CA GLY A 137 -6.96 5.70 15.55
C GLY A 137 -7.40 5.80 17.02
N LYS A 138 -8.67 6.06 17.30
CA LYS A 138 -9.22 6.12 18.65
C LYS A 138 -10.29 5.06 18.86
N LYS A 139 -10.35 4.50 20.08
CA LYS A 139 -11.36 3.50 20.44
C LYS A 139 -12.77 4.09 20.27
N ASN A 140 -13.65 3.36 19.57
CA ASN A 140 -15.05 3.70 19.32
C ASN A 140 -15.28 5.04 18.59
N SER A 141 -14.30 5.55 17.87
CA SER A 141 -14.45 6.74 17.05
C SER A 141 -13.70 6.63 15.74
N PHE A 142 -14.11 7.42 14.78
CA PHE A 142 -13.39 7.58 13.51
C PHE A 142 -13.33 9.06 13.16
N THR A 143 -12.37 9.41 12.34
CA THR A 143 -12.18 10.78 11.82
C THR A 143 -11.98 10.66 10.32
N ASP A 144 -12.48 11.61 9.55
CA ASP A 144 -12.24 11.68 8.12
C ASP A 144 -10.74 11.88 7.88
N ASN A 145 -10.21 11.17 6.90
CA ASN A 145 -8.85 11.35 6.42
C ASN A 145 -8.79 11.30 4.89
N GLN A 146 -7.62 11.58 4.36
CA GLN A 146 -7.31 11.41 2.95
C GLN A 146 -6.35 10.24 2.76
N ASN A 147 -6.46 9.56 1.63
CA ASN A 147 -5.61 8.45 1.25
C ASN A 147 -5.02 8.73 -0.13
N ILE A 148 -3.78 8.33 -0.33
CA ILE A 148 -3.21 8.23 -1.67
C ILE A 148 -3.53 6.85 -2.20
N ASN A 149 -3.97 6.78 -3.45
CA ASN A 149 -4.32 5.53 -4.12
C ASN A 149 -3.63 5.44 -5.48
N ILE A 150 -2.97 4.31 -5.76
CA ILE A 150 -2.46 3.94 -7.08
C ILE A 150 -3.36 2.81 -7.58
N SER A 151 -4.09 3.05 -8.68
CA SER A 151 -5.02 2.08 -9.28
C SER A 151 -4.52 1.58 -10.61
N GLY A 152 -4.74 0.31 -10.91
CA GLY A 152 -4.37 -0.28 -12.19
C GLY A 152 -5.01 -1.63 -12.45
N MET A 153 -4.61 -2.24 -13.58
CA MET A 153 -5.02 -3.58 -13.98
C MET A 153 -3.80 -4.48 -14.12
N THR A 154 -3.92 -5.74 -13.70
CA THR A 154 -2.84 -6.71 -13.92
C THR A 154 -2.79 -7.11 -15.40
N ASN A 155 -1.68 -6.85 -16.06
CA ASN A 155 -1.50 -7.07 -17.49
C ASN A 155 -0.22 -7.86 -17.85
N THR A 156 0.61 -8.17 -16.87
CA THR A 156 1.86 -8.92 -17.03
C THR A 156 2.03 -9.95 -15.93
N GLU A 157 2.85 -11.00 -16.17
CA GLU A 157 3.11 -12.06 -15.17
C GLU A 157 3.80 -11.55 -13.92
N ASN A 158 4.66 -10.54 -14.07
CA ASN A 158 5.41 -9.92 -12.97
C ASN A 158 5.29 -8.41 -13.07
N GLN A 159 4.16 -7.88 -12.58
CA GLN A 159 3.94 -6.45 -12.58
C GLN A 159 4.59 -5.81 -11.35
N THR A 160 5.36 -4.76 -11.56
CA THR A 160 6.00 -3.98 -10.50
C THR A 160 5.49 -2.55 -10.55
N ILE A 161 5.02 -2.06 -9.44
CA ILE A 161 4.62 -0.68 -9.23
C ILE A 161 5.60 -0.07 -8.26
N LYS A 162 6.36 0.92 -8.71
CA LYS A 162 7.29 1.69 -7.87
C LYS A 162 6.64 2.97 -7.39
N TRP A 163 6.87 3.30 -6.14
CA TRP A 163 6.49 4.56 -5.53
C TRP A 163 7.59 5.11 -4.64
N GLU A 164 7.53 6.38 -4.37
CA GLU A 164 8.56 7.09 -3.64
C GLU A 164 7.92 8.18 -2.77
N ILE A 165 8.40 8.31 -1.54
CA ILE A 165 8.04 9.38 -0.61
C ILE A 165 9.34 10.07 -0.17
N THR A 166 9.44 11.38 -0.38
CA THR A 166 10.64 12.14 -0.04
C THR A 166 10.24 13.40 0.74
N LYS A 167 10.95 13.70 1.81
CA LYS A 167 10.83 14.97 2.53
C LYS A 167 11.38 16.12 1.66
N LEU A 168 10.71 17.26 1.67
CA LEU A 168 11.11 18.47 0.92
C LEU A 168 11.89 19.45 1.78
#